data_6e7a81e586981811d1befe36ec325104
#
_entry.id   6e7a81e586981811d1befe36ec325104
#
_cell.length_a   1.000
_cell.length_b   1.000
_cell.length_c   1.000
_cell.angle_alpha   90.00
_cell.angle_beta   90.00
_cell.angle_gamma   90.00
#
_symmetry.space_group_name_H-M   'P 1'
#
loop_
_entity.id
_entity.type
_entity.pdbx_description
1 polymer ?
#
loop_
_entity_poly.entity_id
_entity_poly.type
_entity_poly.pdbx_seq_one_letter_code
_entity_poly.pdbx_strand_id
1 'polypeptide(L)'
;MQQRRYPGQDHWFYESQTSPRSVQAAPLFPEAAHVDDRFLLGLAQDASVIQPLLQADQPAIQIAHHVVDQLFPDQIETTLTHTLTLYDRLSTALTVAQVAGIQRLCNHYSARLNPLPGPDSSRESNNRLTQITQYARLLAMQPALITAESIRALHAVGLSEADIVTLNHLVGFVCYQARVIAGIHALLERPVRWMPGMSPAPDADVATFAQPCAWQPVLTPLEPRYASEAQHAAVAACQHAPVLKDTVWLLAHAPALLQSWFALRQQPVSYTHLTLP
;
A
#
# COMPACT_ATOMS: atom_id res chain seq x y z
N MET A 1 -6.48 -32.12 11.46
CA MET A 1 -5.39 -31.86 10.47
C MET A 1 -4.14 -32.55 10.97
N GLN A 2 -3.60 -33.53 10.21
CA GLN A 2 -2.33 -34.19 10.57
C GLN A 2 -1.18 -33.25 10.19
N GLN A 3 -0.43 -32.81 11.18
CA GLN A 3 0.78 -32.03 10.98
C GLN A 3 1.88 -32.95 10.42
N ARG A 4 2.40 -32.62 9.23
CA ARG A 4 3.51 -33.35 8.62
C ARG A 4 4.82 -32.97 9.33
N ARG A 5 5.46 -33.93 9.97
CA ARG A 5 6.86 -33.82 10.42
C ARG A 5 7.80 -34.08 9.25
N TYR A 6 8.77 -33.21 9.05
CA TYR A 6 9.87 -33.49 8.13
C TYR A 6 10.95 -34.29 8.87
N PRO A 7 11.38 -35.45 8.33
CA PRO A 7 12.45 -36.23 8.96
C PRO A 7 13.76 -35.45 8.93
N GLY A 8 14.39 -35.27 10.09
CA GLY A 8 15.72 -34.67 10.22
C GLY A 8 15.80 -33.25 10.77
N GLN A 9 14.68 -32.62 11.10
CA GLN A 9 14.66 -31.36 11.85
C GLN A 9 13.78 -31.53 13.08
N ASP A 10 14.38 -31.49 14.26
CA ASP A 10 13.68 -31.62 15.55
C ASP A 10 12.84 -30.37 15.93
N HIS A 11 12.80 -29.35 15.07
CA HIS A 11 12.09 -28.11 15.32
C HIS A 11 10.90 -27.94 14.37
N TRP A 12 9.73 -27.67 14.94
CA TRP A 12 8.52 -27.29 14.21
C TRP A 12 8.66 -25.89 13.65
N PHE A 13 8.14 -25.65 12.45
CA PHE A 13 8.16 -24.33 11.81
C PHE A 13 7.57 -23.21 12.69
N TYR A 14 6.70 -23.58 13.67
CA TYR A 14 6.12 -22.66 14.65
C TYR A 14 6.86 -22.60 15.99
N GLU A 15 7.70 -23.56 16.32
CA GLU A 15 8.43 -23.58 17.60
C GLU A 15 9.52 -22.50 17.65
N SER A 16 10.06 -22.08 16.50
CA SER A 16 11.01 -20.96 16.44
C SER A 16 10.39 -19.61 16.82
N GLN A 17 9.07 -19.47 16.72
CA GLN A 17 8.35 -18.27 17.13
C GLN A 17 7.91 -18.29 18.60
N THR A 18 7.80 -19.48 19.19
CA THR A 18 7.34 -19.70 20.57
C THR A 18 8.43 -20.19 21.52
N SER A 19 9.65 -20.49 21.02
CA SER A 19 10.79 -20.88 21.88
C SER A 19 11.07 -19.75 22.90
N PRO A 20 11.16 -20.07 24.20
CA PRO A 20 11.49 -19.08 25.19
C PRO A 20 12.86 -18.50 24.86
N ARG A 21 12.90 -17.21 24.57
CA ARG A 21 14.16 -16.48 24.36
C ARG A 21 14.99 -16.59 25.62
N SER A 22 16.28 -16.87 25.48
CA SER A 22 17.19 -16.85 26.62
C SER A 22 17.08 -15.51 27.33
N VAL A 23 16.97 -15.52 28.63
CA VAL A 23 16.73 -14.35 29.52
C VAL A 23 17.78 -13.24 29.37
N GLN A 24 18.85 -13.47 28.61
CA GLN A 24 19.97 -12.52 28.41
C GLN A 24 19.97 -11.78 27.07
N ALA A 25 19.09 -12.09 26.14
CA ALA A 25 18.98 -11.30 24.91
C ALA A 25 18.12 -10.07 25.17
N ALA A 26 18.69 -8.87 24.99
CA ALA A 26 17.91 -7.64 24.96
C ALA A 26 16.70 -7.81 24.02
N PRO A 27 15.51 -7.29 24.37
CA PRO A 27 14.34 -7.42 23.50
C PRO A 27 14.68 -6.82 22.14
N LEU A 28 14.75 -7.66 21.11
CA LEU A 28 14.92 -7.24 19.73
C LEU A 28 13.61 -6.59 19.30
N PHE A 29 13.54 -5.26 19.37
CA PHE A 29 12.45 -4.54 18.74
C PHE A 29 12.55 -4.75 17.22
N PRO A 30 11.45 -5.14 16.56
CA PRO A 30 11.43 -5.25 15.11
C PRO A 30 11.84 -3.92 14.48
N GLU A 31 12.67 -3.99 13.46
CA GLU A 31 13.11 -2.82 12.70
C GLU A 31 11.92 -1.99 12.23
N ALA A 32 11.94 -0.67 12.46
CA ALA A 32 10.88 0.27 12.09
C ALA A 32 9.49 0.02 12.72
N ALA A 33 9.40 -0.79 13.78
CA ALA A 33 8.12 -1.04 14.45
C ALA A 33 7.53 0.23 15.07
N HIS A 34 8.37 1.05 15.71
CA HIS A 34 7.98 2.26 16.41
C HIS A 34 8.82 3.44 15.94
N VAL A 35 8.49 3.96 14.75
CA VAL A 35 9.12 5.15 14.17
C VAL A 35 8.08 6.23 13.93
N ASP A 36 8.44 7.48 14.22
CA ASP A 36 7.55 8.63 13.96
C ASP A 36 7.41 8.92 12.47
N ASP A 37 8.48 8.72 11.71
CA ASP A 37 8.49 8.85 10.27
C ASP A 37 7.77 7.66 9.61
N ARG A 38 6.50 7.84 9.33
CA ARG A 38 5.61 6.80 8.77
C ARG A 38 5.81 6.55 7.28
N PHE A 39 6.59 7.39 6.57
CA PHE A 39 6.84 7.21 5.14
C PHE A 39 8.22 6.60 4.87
N LEU A 40 9.30 7.23 5.32
CA LEU A 40 10.67 6.73 5.12
C LEU A 40 11.11 5.75 6.21
N LEU A 41 10.27 5.53 7.21
CA LEU A 41 10.47 4.55 8.29
C LEU A 41 11.81 4.71 9.03
N GLY A 42 12.20 5.96 9.29
CA GLY A 42 13.44 6.31 9.99
C GLY A 42 14.70 6.27 9.14
N LEU A 43 14.61 5.92 7.85
CA LEU A 43 15.81 5.85 6.97
C LEU A 43 16.43 7.23 6.72
N ALA A 44 15.66 8.31 6.81
CA ALA A 44 16.17 9.67 6.65
C ALA A 44 17.20 10.06 7.72
N GLN A 45 17.14 9.47 8.90
CA GLN A 45 18.05 9.78 10.02
C GLN A 45 19.41 9.10 9.88
N ASP A 46 19.48 8.01 9.11
CA ASP A 46 20.64 7.14 9.06
C ASP A 46 21.75 7.59 8.11
N ALA A 47 21.54 8.68 7.33
CA ALA A 47 22.41 8.83 6.20
C ALA A 47 22.69 10.26 5.75
N SER A 48 23.87 10.76 6.12
CA SER A 48 24.49 11.93 5.48
C SER A 48 24.60 11.78 3.95
N VAL A 49 24.73 10.55 3.44
CA VAL A 49 24.90 10.24 2.02
C VAL A 49 23.64 10.55 1.18
N ILE A 50 22.45 10.29 1.73
CA ILE A 50 21.19 10.52 0.99
C ILE A 50 20.55 11.89 1.29
N GLN A 51 21.11 12.67 2.20
CA GLN A 51 20.55 13.99 2.57
C GLN A 51 20.39 14.94 1.35
N PRO A 52 21.36 15.04 0.41
CA PRO A 52 21.17 15.86 -0.79
C PRO A 52 19.99 15.41 -1.64
N LEU A 53 19.79 14.08 -1.78
CA LEU A 53 18.66 13.50 -2.51
C LEU A 53 17.34 13.82 -1.80
N LEU A 54 17.27 13.60 -0.49
CA LEU A 54 16.07 13.89 0.30
C LEU A 54 15.71 15.38 0.27
N GLN A 55 16.70 16.27 0.22
CA GLN A 55 16.47 17.70 0.07
C GLN A 55 15.96 18.07 -1.33
N ALA A 56 16.51 17.46 -2.38
CA ALA A 56 16.04 17.69 -3.75
C ALA A 56 14.58 17.21 -3.93
N ASP A 57 14.21 16.09 -3.31
CA ASP A 57 12.87 15.49 -3.41
C ASP A 57 11.94 15.91 -2.26
N GLN A 58 12.32 16.91 -1.46
CA GLN A 58 11.56 17.38 -0.30
C GLN A 58 10.06 17.59 -0.59
N PRO A 59 9.64 18.23 -1.70
CA PRO A 59 8.22 18.40 -1.98
C PRO A 59 7.47 17.06 -2.15
N ALA A 60 8.08 16.10 -2.85
CA ALA A 60 7.49 14.77 -3.03
C ALA A 60 7.37 14.02 -1.70
N ILE A 61 8.40 14.11 -0.85
CA ILE A 61 8.41 13.49 0.48
C ILE A 61 7.33 14.08 1.37
N GLN A 62 7.15 15.41 1.38
CA GLN A 62 6.09 16.07 2.15
C GLN A 62 4.70 15.64 1.70
N ILE A 63 4.47 15.57 0.38
CA ILE A 63 3.20 15.08 -0.16
C ILE A 63 2.98 13.61 0.24
N ALA A 64 4.02 12.78 0.18
CA ALA A 64 3.92 11.37 0.57
C ALA A 64 3.58 11.20 2.06
N HIS A 65 4.15 12.01 2.95
CA HIS A 65 3.74 12.06 4.37
C HIS A 65 2.26 12.42 4.51
N HIS A 66 1.80 13.45 3.79
CA HIS A 66 0.40 13.83 3.81
C HIS A 66 -0.53 12.70 3.32
N VAL A 67 -0.12 11.95 2.29
CA VAL A 67 -0.85 10.75 1.84
C VAL A 67 -0.90 9.67 2.93
N VAL A 68 0.19 9.45 3.66
CA VAL A 68 0.20 8.53 4.82
C VAL A 68 -0.84 8.94 5.85
N ASP A 69 -0.90 10.21 6.19
CA ASP A 69 -1.84 10.73 7.19
C ASP A 69 -3.30 10.61 6.73
N GLN A 70 -3.56 10.80 5.44
CA GLN A 70 -4.90 10.60 4.85
C GLN A 70 -5.31 9.13 4.81
N LEU A 71 -4.39 8.23 4.47
CA LEU A 71 -4.67 6.79 4.38
C LEU A 71 -4.75 6.13 5.74
N PHE A 72 -3.92 6.56 6.69
CA PHE A 72 -3.76 5.94 8.00
C PHE A 72 -3.85 6.95 9.15
N PRO A 73 -4.94 7.73 9.25
CA PRO A 73 -5.12 8.65 10.37
C PRO A 73 -5.21 7.85 11.68
N ASP A 74 -5.06 8.53 12.81
CA ASP A 74 -5.10 7.87 14.11
C ASP A 74 -6.51 7.36 14.47
N GLN A 75 -7.55 8.01 13.93
CA GLN A 75 -8.96 7.60 14.08
C GLN A 75 -9.69 7.73 12.75
N ILE A 76 -10.60 6.79 12.50
CA ILE A 76 -11.49 6.78 11.33
C ILE A 76 -12.92 6.63 11.81
N GLU A 77 -13.75 7.60 11.48
CA GLU A 77 -15.20 7.46 11.62
C GLU A 77 -15.75 6.85 10.33
N THR A 78 -16.38 5.69 10.47
CA THR A 78 -17.02 5.03 9.33
C THR A 78 -18.41 5.59 9.08
N THR A 79 -18.78 5.68 7.81
CA THR A 79 -20.11 6.11 7.35
C THR A 79 -20.68 5.06 6.40
N LEU A 80 -21.91 5.26 5.92
CA LEU A 80 -22.52 4.35 4.94
C LEU A 80 -21.74 4.27 3.60
N THR A 81 -21.02 5.33 3.26
CA THR A 81 -20.25 5.41 2.01
C THR A 81 -18.74 5.24 2.21
N HIS A 82 -18.25 5.28 3.44
CA HIS A 82 -16.84 5.11 3.79
C HIS A 82 -16.76 4.12 4.94
N THR A 83 -16.75 2.83 4.60
CA THR A 83 -16.87 1.73 5.57
C THR A 83 -15.54 1.13 5.99
N LEU A 84 -14.42 1.50 5.32
CA LEU A 84 -13.10 0.98 5.64
C LEU A 84 -12.61 1.50 6.99
N THR A 85 -12.52 0.59 7.95
CA THR A 85 -11.95 0.87 9.28
C THR A 85 -10.43 1.04 9.21
N LEU A 86 -9.82 1.58 10.26
CA LEU A 86 -8.36 1.62 10.36
C LEU A 86 -7.75 0.21 10.36
N TYR A 87 -8.44 -0.76 10.96
CA TYR A 87 -8.02 -2.16 10.93
C TYR A 87 -8.00 -2.71 9.50
N ASP A 88 -9.05 -2.47 8.69
CA ASP A 88 -9.10 -2.88 7.28
C ASP A 88 -7.94 -2.28 6.49
N ARG A 89 -7.66 -0.99 6.69
CA ARG A 89 -6.58 -0.27 5.98
C ARG A 89 -5.20 -0.79 6.37
N LEU A 90 -4.93 -0.98 7.66
CA LEU A 90 -3.63 -1.49 8.12
C LEU A 90 -3.43 -2.97 7.77
N SER A 91 -4.48 -3.79 7.81
CA SER A 91 -4.43 -5.18 7.34
C SER A 91 -4.12 -5.26 5.84
N THR A 92 -4.72 -4.36 5.05
CA THR A 92 -4.41 -4.22 3.63
C THR A 92 -2.96 -3.82 3.41
N ALA A 93 -2.48 -2.80 4.12
CA ALA A 93 -1.10 -2.32 4.00
C ALA A 93 -0.08 -3.41 4.39
N LEU A 94 -0.35 -4.14 5.47
CA LEU A 94 0.48 -5.29 5.88
C LEU A 94 0.49 -6.38 4.81
N THR A 95 -0.67 -6.69 4.21
CA THR A 95 -0.76 -7.67 3.12
C THR A 95 0.09 -7.24 1.92
N VAL A 96 0.00 -5.97 1.51
CA VAL A 96 0.81 -5.44 0.40
C VAL A 96 2.30 -5.44 0.76
N ALA A 97 2.67 -5.06 1.98
CA ALA A 97 4.05 -5.09 2.46
C ALA A 97 4.63 -6.52 2.44
N GLN A 98 3.83 -7.51 2.84
CA GLN A 98 4.21 -8.92 2.79
C GLN A 98 4.45 -9.42 1.37
N VAL A 99 3.57 -9.08 0.42
CA VAL A 99 3.77 -9.48 -0.99
C VAL A 99 4.89 -8.69 -1.66
N ALA A 100 5.16 -7.45 -1.25
CA ALA A 100 6.33 -6.71 -1.67
C ALA A 100 7.62 -7.30 -1.07
N GLY A 101 7.52 -8.11 -0.01
CA GLY A 101 8.62 -8.84 0.59
C GLY A 101 9.54 -8.00 1.47
N ILE A 102 9.21 -6.77 1.81
CA ILE A 102 10.08 -5.84 2.55
C ILE A 102 9.81 -5.90 4.05
N GLN A 103 10.75 -6.50 4.80
CA GLN A 103 10.60 -6.73 6.24
C GLN A 103 10.36 -5.45 7.04
N ARG A 104 11.03 -4.35 6.70
CA ARG A 104 10.86 -3.04 7.38
C ARG A 104 9.41 -2.55 7.32
N LEU A 105 8.78 -2.64 6.15
CA LEU A 105 7.37 -2.29 5.97
C LEU A 105 6.43 -3.23 6.74
N CYS A 106 6.70 -4.54 6.70
CA CYS A 106 5.92 -5.53 7.44
C CYS A 106 5.94 -5.25 8.93
N ASN A 107 7.12 -4.96 9.48
CA ASN A 107 7.28 -4.64 10.90
C ASN A 107 6.50 -3.37 11.29
N HIS A 108 6.59 -2.32 10.47
CA HIS A 108 5.89 -1.06 10.71
C HIS A 108 4.37 -1.25 10.73
N TYR A 109 3.80 -1.83 9.67
CA TYR A 109 2.34 -2.01 9.59
C TYR A 109 1.82 -3.03 10.61
N SER A 110 2.58 -4.09 10.91
CA SER A 110 2.24 -5.05 11.96
C SER A 110 2.21 -4.39 13.34
N ALA A 111 3.20 -3.56 13.67
CA ALA A 111 3.26 -2.86 14.95
C ALA A 111 2.09 -1.88 15.15
N ARG A 112 1.62 -1.25 14.08
CA ARG A 112 0.45 -0.36 14.10
C ARG A 112 -0.87 -1.13 14.16
N LEU A 113 -0.93 -2.32 13.56
CA LEU A 113 -2.12 -3.15 13.53
C LEU A 113 -2.37 -3.86 14.86
N ASN A 114 -1.31 -4.39 15.49
CA ASN A 114 -1.41 -5.23 16.68
C ASN A 114 -2.18 -4.62 17.87
N PRO A 115 -2.09 -3.30 18.17
CA PRO A 115 -2.82 -2.69 19.26
C PRO A 115 -4.33 -2.51 18.98
N LEU A 116 -4.74 -2.59 17.72
CA LEU A 116 -6.12 -2.36 17.35
C LEU A 116 -7.00 -3.57 17.71
N PRO A 117 -8.24 -3.34 18.14
CA PRO A 117 -9.19 -4.43 18.26
C PRO A 117 -9.42 -5.06 16.90
N GLY A 118 -9.26 -6.38 16.82
CA GLY A 118 -9.58 -7.14 15.61
C GLY A 118 -11.08 -7.07 15.30
N PRO A 119 -11.49 -7.43 14.06
CA PRO A 119 -12.89 -7.60 13.74
C PRO A 119 -13.50 -8.66 14.65
N ASP A 120 -14.81 -8.61 14.81
CA ASP A 120 -15.50 -9.67 15.51
C ASP A 120 -15.25 -11.03 14.84
N SER A 121 -15.45 -12.11 15.56
CA SER A 121 -15.23 -13.48 15.05
C SER A 121 -16.37 -13.98 14.16
N SER A 122 -17.26 -13.09 13.68
CA SER A 122 -18.37 -13.46 12.81
C SER A 122 -17.86 -13.94 11.45
N ARG A 123 -18.67 -14.74 10.79
CA ARG A 123 -18.38 -15.22 9.43
C ARG A 123 -18.34 -14.07 8.43
N GLU A 124 -19.21 -13.08 8.63
CA GLU A 124 -19.30 -11.88 7.80
C GLU A 124 -18.02 -11.05 7.87
N SER A 125 -17.55 -10.74 9.07
CA SER A 125 -16.31 -9.98 9.28
C SER A 125 -15.10 -10.70 8.74
N ASN A 126 -14.99 -12.01 8.96
CA ASN A 126 -13.91 -12.82 8.42
C ASN A 126 -13.93 -12.87 6.89
N ASN A 127 -15.13 -13.01 6.27
CA ASN A 127 -15.28 -12.98 4.82
C ASN A 127 -14.91 -11.62 4.26
N ARG A 128 -15.36 -10.52 4.88
CA ARG A 128 -15.03 -9.15 4.48
C ARG A 128 -13.51 -8.94 4.46
N LEU A 129 -12.83 -9.25 5.55
CA LEU A 129 -11.38 -9.09 5.62
C LEU A 129 -10.66 -9.97 4.60
N THR A 130 -11.13 -11.19 4.38
CA THR A 130 -10.60 -12.11 3.37
C THR A 130 -10.72 -11.51 1.96
N GLN A 131 -11.89 -10.98 1.57
CA GLN A 131 -12.08 -10.38 0.26
C GLN A 131 -11.19 -9.14 0.06
N ILE A 132 -11.09 -8.27 1.06
CA ILE A 132 -10.22 -7.09 1.03
C ILE A 132 -8.75 -7.48 0.84
N THR A 133 -8.25 -8.42 1.63
CA THR A 133 -6.82 -8.81 1.58
C THR A 133 -6.48 -9.62 0.34
N GLN A 134 -7.38 -10.46 -0.16
CA GLN A 134 -7.21 -11.16 -1.43
C GLN A 134 -7.16 -10.18 -2.61
N TYR A 135 -8.08 -9.22 -2.65
CA TYR A 135 -8.08 -8.18 -3.66
C TYR A 135 -6.78 -7.37 -3.63
N ALA A 136 -6.35 -6.93 -2.44
CA ALA A 136 -5.12 -6.16 -2.28
C ALA A 136 -3.87 -6.94 -2.75
N ARG A 137 -3.79 -8.23 -2.40
CA ARG A 137 -2.72 -9.12 -2.86
C ARG A 137 -2.70 -9.21 -4.39
N LEU A 138 -3.86 -9.43 -4.99
CA LEU A 138 -3.98 -9.59 -6.44
C LEU A 138 -3.62 -8.29 -7.17
N LEU A 139 -4.14 -7.16 -6.69
CA LEU A 139 -3.85 -5.84 -7.27
C LEU A 139 -2.37 -5.47 -7.17
N ALA A 140 -1.71 -5.82 -6.05
CA ALA A 140 -0.29 -5.53 -5.85
C ALA A 140 0.65 -6.39 -6.72
N MET A 141 0.29 -7.65 -6.98
CA MET A 141 1.16 -8.60 -7.67
C MET A 141 0.80 -8.82 -9.14
N GLN A 142 -0.48 -8.90 -9.44
CA GLN A 142 -1.00 -9.32 -10.74
C GLN A 142 -2.25 -8.51 -11.11
N PRO A 143 -2.12 -7.18 -11.28
CA PRO A 143 -3.27 -6.30 -11.52
C PRO A 143 -4.08 -6.68 -12.77
N ALA A 144 -3.46 -7.35 -13.75
CA ALA A 144 -4.13 -7.85 -14.95
C ALA A 144 -5.19 -8.93 -14.64
N LEU A 145 -5.15 -9.56 -13.47
CA LEU A 145 -6.16 -10.54 -13.04
C LEU A 145 -7.36 -9.91 -12.32
N ILE A 146 -7.35 -8.60 -12.09
CA ILE A 146 -8.51 -7.90 -11.54
C ILE A 146 -9.61 -7.82 -12.61
N THR A 147 -10.77 -8.33 -12.28
CA THR A 147 -11.93 -8.38 -13.15
C THR A 147 -13.15 -7.72 -12.51
N ALA A 148 -14.23 -7.55 -13.27
CA ALA A 148 -15.51 -7.11 -12.73
C ALA A 148 -16.02 -8.00 -11.58
N GLU A 149 -15.69 -9.30 -11.59
CA GLU A 149 -16.03 -10.22 -10.52
C GLU A 149 -15.31 -9.86 -9.21
N SER A 150 -14.02 -9.48 -9.29
CA SER A 150 -13.26 -9.02 -8.13
C SER A 150 -13.92 -7.81 -7.47
N ILE A 151 -14.43 -6.88 -8.26
CA ILE A 151 -15.15 -5.70 -7.76
C ILE A 151 -16.50 -6.08 -7.16
N ARG A 152 -17.26 -6.97 -7.82
CA ARG A 152 -18.55 -7.48 -7.29
C ARG A 152 -18.37 -8.19 -5.95
N ALA A 153 -17.28 -8.94 -5.76
CA ALA A 153 -16.97 -9.60 -4.51
C ALA A 153 -16.74 -8.60 -3.36
N LEU A 154 -16.10 -7.45 -3.64
CA LEU A 154 -15.93 -6.37 -2.66
C LEU A 154 -17.27 -5.71 -2.32
N HIS A 155 -18.12 -5.43 -3.29
CA HIS A 155 -19.47 -4.92 -3.05
C HIS A 155 -20.33 -5.90 -2.24
N ALA A 156 -20.21 -7.20 -2.51
CA ALA A 156 -20.95 -8.24 -1.80
C ALA A 156 -20.60 -8.32 -0.30
N VAL A 157 -19.43 -7.83 0.11
CA VAL A 157 -19.03 -7.71 1.51
C VAL A 157 -19.18 -6.28 2.07
N GLY A 158 -19.95 -5.44 1.38
CA GLY A 158 -20.37 -4.13 1.86
C GLY A 158 -19.41 -2.98 1.60
N LEU A 159 -18.45 -3.10 0.67
CA LEU A 159 -17.64 -1.96 0.26
C LEU A 159 -18.40 -1.10 -0.75
N SER A 160 -18.35 0.22 -0.56
CA SER A 160 -18.84 1.22 -1.51
C SER A 160 -17.82 1.46 -2.64
N GLU A 161 -18.22 2.20 -3.68
CA GLU A 161 -17.29 2.70 -4.71
C GLU A 161 -16.17 3.55 -4.08
N ALA A 162 -16.50 4.40 -3.12
CA ALA A 162 -15.52 5.25 -2.41
C ALA A 162 -14.52 4.41 -1.60
N ASP A 163 -14.97 3.32 -0.98
CA ASP A 163 -14.10 2.37 -0.28
C ASP A 163 -13.14 1.70 -1.25
N ILE A 164 -13.63 1.22 -2.40
CA ILE A 164 -12.81 0.53 -3.39
C ILE A 164 -11.79 1.49 -4.00
N VAL A 165 -12.16 2.74 -4.30
CA VAL A 165 -11.22 3.76 -4.77
C VAL A 165 -10.16 4.05 -3.69
N THR A 166 -10.56 4.19 -2.43
CA THR A 166 -9.61 4.37 -1.31
C THR A 166 -8.67 3.17 -1.18
N LEU A 167 -9.19 1.95 -1.31
CA LEU A 167 -8.41 0.72 -1.26
C LEU A 167 -7.37 0.67 -2.38
N ASN A 168 -7.74 1.08 -3.60
CA ASN A 168 -6.82 1.15 -4.74
C ASN A 168 -5.70 2.18 -4.50
N HIS A 169 -6.03 3.36 -3.98
CA HIS A 169 -5.03 4.35 -3.59
C HIS A 169 -4.08 3.80 -2.51
N LEU A 170 -4.62 3.09 -1.52
CA LEU A 170 -3.83 2.49 -0.45
C LEU A 170 -2.85 1.44 -0.98
N VAL A 171 -3.32 0.50 -1.79
CA VAL A 171 -2.46 -0.53 -2.40
C VAL A 171 -1.37 0.11 -3.26
N GLY A 172 -1.74 1.07 -4.12
CA GLY A 172 -0.79 1.79 -4.98
C GLY A 172 0.25 2.55 -4.16
N PHE A 173 -0.18 3.23 -3.09
CA PHE A 173 0.73 3.98 -2.23
C PHE A 173 1.70 3.07 -1.47
N VAL A 174 1.26 1.96 -0.90
CA VAL A 174 2.15 1.01 -0.21
C VAL A 174 3.13 0.36 -1.17
N CYS A 175 2.71 0.05 -2.40
CA CYS A 175 3.61 -0.39 -3.46
C CYS A 175 4.66 0.67 -3.84
N TYR A 176 4.29 1.95 -3.88
CA TYR A 176 5.21 3.07 -4.08
C TYR A 176 6.19 3.18 -2.91
N GLN A 177 5.70 3.21 -1.68
CA GLN A 177 6.52 3.25 -0.46
C GLN A 177 7.53 2.11 -0.42
N ALA A 178 7.11 0.89 -0.78
CA ALA A 178 7.98 -0.28 -0.84
C ALA A 178 9.18 -0.05 -1.78
N ARG A 179 8.94 0.55 -2.95
CA ARG A 179 10.00 0.87 -3.92
C ARG A 179 10.92 1.98 -3.44
N VAL A 180 10.37 3.01 -2.79
CA VAL A 180 11.18 4.10 -2.18
C VAL A 180 12.10 3.53 -1.10
N ILE A 181 11.56 2.70 -0.19
CA ILE A 181 12.36 2.05 0.86
C ILE A 181 13.46 1.17 0.27
N ALA A 182 13.13 0.35 -0.73
CA ALA A 182 14.13 -0.49 -1.41
C ALA A 182 15.21 0.36 -2.12
N GLY A 183 14.82 1.45 -2.79
CA GLY A 183 15.74 2.37 -3.45
C GLY A 183 16.69 3.05 -2.46
N ILE A 184 16.18 3.53 -1.32
CA ILE A 184 17.02 4.11 -0.26
C ILE A 184 18.01 3.09 0.29
N HIS A 185 17.56 1.85 0.54
CA HIS A 185 18.46 0.78 0.97
C HIS A 185 19.59 0.55 -0.05
N ALA A 186 19.27 0.55 -1.35
CA ALA A 186 20.27 0.41 -2.42
C ALA A 186 21.27 1.57 -2.43
N LEU A 187 20.81 2.81 -2.26
CA LEU A 187 21.66 4.01 -2.18
C LEU A 187 22.58 4.01 -0.95
N LEU A 188 22.14 3.39 0.14
CA LEU A 188 22.91 3.25 1.37
C LEU A 188 23.84 2.03 1.35
N GLU A 189 23.88 1.28 0.25
CA GLU A 189 24.62 0.00 0.13
C GLU A 189 24.22 -0.99 1.26
N ARG A 190 22.98 -0.89 1.75
CA ARG A 190 22.44 -1.77 2.80
C ARG A 190 21.53 -2.81 2.15
N PRO A 191 21.65 -4.08 2.49
CA PRO A 191 20.75 -5.10 1.95
C PRO A 191 19.33 -4.85 2.44
N VAL A 192 18.37 -4.94 1.53
CA VAL A 192 16.96 -5.04 1.89
C VAL A 192 16.74 -6.39 2.54
N ARG A 193 16.11 -6.41 3.72
CA ARG A 193 15.71 -7.66 4.35
C ARG A 193 14.41 -8.13 3.72
N TRP A 194 14.51 -9.17 2.92
CA TRP A 194 13.36 -9.79 2.28
C TRP A 194 12.68 -10.79 3.22
N MET A 195 11.36 -10.88 3.08
CA MET A 195 10.60 -11.92 3.79
C MET A 195 11.03 -13.30 3.31
N PRO A 196 11.37 -14.25 4.23
CA PRO A 196 11.73 -15.61 3.86
C PRO A 196 10.65 -16.28 3.01
N GLY A 197 11.04 -16.95 1.95
CA GLY A 197 10.14 -17.70 1.06
C GLY A 197 9.38 -16.83 0.03
N MET A 198 9.63 -15.52 -0.01
CA MET A 198 9.08 -14.66 -1.07
C MET A 198 10.07 -14.59 -2.23
N SER A 199 9.60 -14.93 -3.42
CA SER A 199 10.33 -14.70 -4.67
C SER A 199 9.92 -13.36 -5.26
N PRO A 200 10.85 -12.58 -5.84
CA PRO A 200 10.50 -11.40 -6.60
C PRO A 200 9.49 -11.75 -7.71
N ALA A 201 8.53 -10.85 -7.96
CA ALA A 201 7.64 -11.04 -9.09
C ALA A 201 8.47 -11.06 -10.39
N PRO A 202 8.19 -11.95 -11.34
CA PRO A 202 8.86 -11.95 -12.62
C PRO A 202 8.58 -10.65 -13.38
N ASP A 203 9.54 -10.21 -14.19
CA ASP A 203 9.34 -9.06 -15.07
C ASP A 203 8.20 -9.35 -16.06
N ALA A 204 7.43 -8.30 -16.37
CA ALA A 204 6.39 -8.40 -17.37
C ALA A 204 7.00 -8.58 -18.78
N ASP A 205 6.38 -9.43 -19.60
CA ASP A 205 6.79 -9.59 -21.00
C ASP A 205 6.63 -8.24 -21.72
N VAL A 206 7.68 -7.85 -22.47
CA VAL A 206 7.71 -6.62 -23.27
C VAL A 206 6.53 -6.56 -24.26
N ALA A 207 6.09 -7.70 -24.78
CA ALA A 207 4.93 -7.81 -25.67
C ALA A 207 3.62 -7.33 -25.00
N THR A 208 3.54 -7.36 -23.67
CA THR A 208 2.37 -6.86 -22.92
C THR A 208 2.14 -5.36 -23.15
N PHE A 209 3.21 -4.59 -23.40
CA PHE A 209 3.15 -3.14 -23.60
C PHE A 209 2.99 -2.74 -25.09
N ALA A 210 3.12 -3.69 -26.01
CA ALA A 210 3.08 -3.44 -27.45
C ALA A 210 1.67 -3.30 -28.02
N GLN A 211 0.65 -3.77 -27.31
CA GLN A 211 -0.74 -3.73 -27.77
C GLN A 211 -1.54 -2.63 -27.06
N PRO A 212 -2.19 -1.72 -27.80
CA PRO A 212 -3.12 -0.78 -27.18
C PRO A 212 -4.29 -1.56 -26.55
N CYS A 213 -4.45 -1.41 -25.24
CA CYS A 213 -5.59 -1.99 -24.54
C CYS A 213 -6.74 -0.98 -24.53
N ALA A 214 -7.91 -1.38 -25.02
CA ALA A 214 -9.13 -0.61 -24.84
C ALA A 214 -9.53 -0.69 -23.37
N TRP A 215 -9.25 0.37 -22.62
CA TRP A 215 -9.62 0.45 -21.21
C TRP A 215 -11.10 0.85 -21.06
N GLN A 216 -11.81 0.13 -20.20
CA GLN A 216 -13.15 0.50 -19.75
C GLN A 216 -13.19 0.48 -18.22
N PRO A 217 -13.80 1.51 -17.57
CA PRO A 217 -13.94 1.52 -16.13
C PRO A 217 -14.83 0.37 -15.66
N VAL A 218 -14.39 -0.35 -14.65
CA VAL A 218 -15.19 -1.39 -13.98
C VAL A 218 -15.99 -0.78 -12.82
N LEU A 219 -15.45 0.28 -12.20
CA LEU A 219 -16.13 1.05 -11.16
C LEU A 219 -16.99 2.15 -11.78
N THR A 220 -18.05 2.54 -11.09
CA THR A 220 -18.97 3.58 -11.52
C THR A 220 -18.42 4.97 -11.22
N PRO A 221 -18.16 5.82 -12.24
CA PRO A 221 -17.78 7.21 -12.00
C PRO A 221 -18.87 7.99 -11.26
N LEU A 222 -18.47 9.00 -10.51
CA LEU A 222 -19.41 9.96 -9.94
C LEU A 222 -20.15 10.72 -11.02
N GLU A 223 -21.47 10.84 -10.88
CA GLU A 223 -22.25 11.76 -11.68
C GLU A 223 -22.01 13.19 -11.19
N PRO A 224 -21.56 14.13 -12.03
CA PRO A 224 -21.23 15.49 -11.61
C PRO A 224 -22.37 16.20 -10.86
N ARG A 225 -23.61 15.96 -11.25
CA ARG A 225 -24.81 16.59 -10.64
C ARG A 225 -25.03 16.21 -9.16
N TYR A 226 -24.45 15.10 -8.71
CA TYR A 226 -24.55 14.63 -7.31
C TYR A 226 -23.25 14.78 -6.53
N ALA A 227 -22.20 15.31 -7.18
CA ALA A 227 -20.91 15.48 -6.54
C ALA A 227 -20.95 16.60 -5.51
N SER A 228 -20.23 16.43 -4.41
CA SER A 228 -20.02 17.44 -3.39
C SER A 228 -19.11 18.57 -3.89
N GLU A 229 -19.09 19.69 -3.19
CA GLU A 229 -18.19 20.80 -3.47
C GLU A 229 -16.72 20.38 -3.44
N ALA A 230 -16.32 19.54 -2.47
CA ALA A 230 -14.95 19.00 -2.37
C ALA A 230 -14.58 18.12 -3.58
N GLN A 231 -15.54 17.34 -4.09
CA GLN A 231 -15.34 16.51 -5.28
C GLN A 231 -15.21 17.37 -6.54
N HIS A 232 -16.04 18.39 -6.70
CA HIS A 232 -15.91 19.35 -7.80
C HIS A 232 -14.57 20.09 -7.76
N ALA A 233 -14.14 20.55 -6.59
CA ALA A 233 -12.86 21.22 -6.42
C ALA A 233 -11.67 20.31 -6.78
N ALA A 234 -11.71 19.04 -6.37
CA ALA A 234 -10.68 18.05 -6.70
C ALA A 234 -10.61 17.77 -8.20
N VAL A 235 -11.77 17.61 -8.85
CA VAL A 235 -11.85 17.42 -10.31
C VAL A 235 -11.32 18.65 -11.04
N ALA A 236 -11.71 19.87 -10.64
CA ALA A 236 -11.24 21.09 -11.25
C ALA A 236 -9.71 21.26 -11.16
N ALA A 237 -9.12 20.89 -10.02
CA ALA A 237 -7.67 20.93 -9.83
C ALA A 237 -6.92 19.95 -10.76
N CYS A 238 -7.55 18.84 -11.14
CA CYS A 238 -6.92 17.74 -11.89
C CYS A 238 -7.34 17.66 -13.38
N GLN A 239 -8.33 18.46 -13.82
CA GLN A 239 -8.95 18.33 -15.15
C GLN A 239 -7.99 18.55 -16.33
N HIS A 240 -6.89 19.28 -16.11
CA HIS A 240 -5.89 19.56 -17.16
C HIS A 240 -4.86 18.45 -17.33
N ALA A 241 -4.94 17.36 -16.54
CA ALA A 241 -4.06 16.21 -16.66
C ALA A 241 -4.55 15.25 -17.75
N PRO A 242 -3.88 15.12 -18.90
CA PRO A 242 -4.34 14.23 -19.98
C PRO A 242 -4.52 12.78 -19.52
N VAL A 243 -3.70 12.35 -18.58
CA VAL A 243 -3.71 10.99 -18.02
C VAL A 243 -4.95 10.68 -17.18
N LEU A 244 -5.67 11.71 -16.71
CA LEU A 244 -6.86 11.57 -15.86
C LEU A 244 -8.17 11.79 -16.60
N LYS A 245 -8.13 12.16 -17.89
CA LYS A 245 -9.30 12.59 -18.65
C LYS A 245 -10.53 11.67 -18.45
N ASP A 246 -10.29 10.36 -18.50
CA ASP A 246 -11.38 9.38 -18.45
C ASP A 246 -11.62 8.81 -17.04
N THR A 247 -10.76 9.14 -16.07
CA THR A 247 -10.77 8.55 -14.71
C THR A 247 -10.98 9.55 -13.59
N VAL A 248 -10.96 10.87 -13.88
CA VAL A 248 -11.00 11.90 -12.84
C VAL A 248 -12.27 11.82 -11.98
N TRP A 249 -13.43 11.60 -12.59
CA TRP A 249 -14.70 11.45 -11.87
C TRP A 249 -14.81 10.13 -11.11
N LEU A 250 -14.10 9.10 -11.54
CA LEU A 250 -13.98 7.85 -10.81
C LEU A 250 -13.13 8.05 -9.55
N LEU A 251 -11.97 8.69 -9.68
CA LEU A 251 -11.06 8.95 -8.55
C LEU A 251 -11.62 9.99 -7.58
N ALA A 252 -12.55 10.84 -8.02
CA ALA A 252 -13.20 11.83 -7.19
C ALA A 252 -14.13 11.26 -6.09
N HIS A 253 -14.35 9.93 -6.06
CA HIS A 253 -14.91 9.25 -4.88
C HIS A 253 -14.05 9.44 -3.63
N ALA A 254 -12.73 9.68 -3.79
CA ALA A 254 -11.79 10.01 -2.71
C ALA A 254 -11.06 11.34 -3.04
N PRO A 255 -11.72 12.50 -2.92
CA PRO A 255 -11.24 13.76 -3.48
C PRO A 255 -9.91 14.23 -2.89
N ALA A 256 -9.69 14.06 -1.59
CA ALA A 256 -8.44 14.44 -0.95
C ALA A 256 -7.26 13.57 -1.43
N LEU A 257 -7.47 12.27 -1.59
CA LEU A 257 -6.46 11.34 -2.12
C LEU A 257 -6.17 11.64 -3.60
N LEU A 258 -7.20 11.96 -4.41
CA LEU A 258 -7.03 12.38 -5.80
C LEU A 258 -6.10 13.58 -5.90
N GLN A 259 -6.34 14.63 -5.11
CA GLN A 259 -5.50 15.84 -5.11
C GLN A 259 -4.05 15.54 -4.70
N SER A 260 -3.86 14.78 -3.63
CA SER A 260 -2.52 14.44 -3.14
C SER A 260 -1.76 13.53 -4.12
N TRP A 261 -2.44 12.53 -4.70
CA TRP A 261 -1.84 11.68 -5.72
C TRP A 261 -1.46 12.47 -6.97
N PHE A 262 -2.32 13.39 -7.41
CA PHE A 262 -2.03 14.27 -8.54
C PHE A 262 -0.85 15.19 -8.25
N ALA A 263 -0.80 15.81 -7.07
CA ALA A 263 0.32 16.63 -6.65
C ALA A 263 1.65 15.85 -6.61
N LEU A 264 1.63 14.62 -6.08
CA LEU A 264 2.80 13.75 -6.06
C LEU A 264 3.29 13.44 -7.48
N ARG A 265 2.36 13.18 -8.40
CA ARG A 265 2.69 12.86 -9.80
C ARG A 265 3.20 14.07 -10.59
N GLN A 266 2.88 15.29 -10.18
CA GLN A 266 3.37 16.53 -10.80
C GLN A 266 4.81 16.88 -10.38
N GLN A 267 5.37 16.19 -9.38
CA GLN A 267 6.76 16.45 -9.00
C GLN A 267 7.68 16.14 -10.18
N PRO A 268 8.58 17.07 -10.53
CA PRO A 268 9.46 16.88 -11.69
C PRO A 268 10.42 15.72 -11.41
N VAL A 269 10.43 14.77 -12.31
CA VAL A 269 11.52 13.80 -12.38
C VAL A 269 12.65 14.47 -13.14
N SER A 270 13.72 14.83 -12.44
CA SER A 270 14.89 15.39 -13.09
C SER A 270 15.65 14.29 -13.84
N TYR A 271 15.51 14.27 -15.15
CA TYR A 271 16.31 13.40 -16.05
C TYR A 271 17.70 13.97 -16.38
N THR A 272 18.11 15.08 -15.76
CA THR A 272 19.36 15.74 -16.06
C THR A 272 20.61 14.88 -15.79
N HIS A 273 20.48 13.78 -15.07
CA HIS A 273 21.55 12.80 -14.81
C HIS A 273 21.46 11.55 -15.70
N LEU A 274 20.45 11.44 -16.54
CA LEU A 274 20.29 10.36 -17.51
C LEU A 274 20.72 10.81 -18.92
N THR A 275 21.83 11.51 -19.03
CA THR A 275 22.54 11.60 -20.31
C THR A 275 23.12 10.21 -20.56
N LEU A 276 22.40 9.41 -21.28
CA LEU A 276 22.97 8.23 -21.93
C LEU A 276 24.09 8.68 -22.88
N PRO A 277 25.22 7.97 -22.87
CA PRO A 277 26.31 8.25 -23.76
C PRO A 277 25.93 8.08 -25.22
#